data_99dc9330a57db4a02acea4d142909b53
#
_entry.id   99dc9330a57db4a02acea4d142909b53
#
_cell.length_a   1.000
_cell.length_b   1.000
_cell.length_c   1.000
_cell.angle_alpha   90.00
_cell.angle_beta   90.00
_cell.angle_gamma   90.00
#
_symmetry.space_group_name_H-M   'P 1'
#
loop_
_entity.id
_entity.type
_entity.pdbx_description
1 polymer ?
#
loop_
_entity_poly.entity_id
_entity_poly.type
_entity_poly.pdbx_seq_one_letter_code
_entity_poly.pdbx_strand_id
1 'polypeptide(L)'
;MRETEEEAIVIDQIDRCLPQIHCQKCGFVSCLPYAKAIVKKKTNIYKCEPGGSKVAQKLGDITGEKIVRANIKEVPPELVYINPEACIGCTICIHECPVDAIAGAEGFLHTVIVDECNGCGICVSSCPVDCITEKKRTKDNPWTDTKANISKTRFYEKRARKKKLRPEADEKRLDALKVLLFRDQKG
;
A
#
# COMPACT_ATOMS: atom_id res chain seq x y z
N MET A 1 11.71 23.38 -2.50
CA MET A 1 11.59 23.95 -1.14
C MET A 1 11.90 22.81 -0.18
N ARG A 2 12.85 23.02 0.74
CA ARG A 2 13.16 22.06 1.81
C ARG A 2 12.02 22.09 2.83
N GLU A 3 11.69 20.96 3.44
CA GLU A 3 10.74 20.88 4.56
C GLU A 3 11.37 21.55 5.78
N THR A 4 10.61 22.37 6.50
CA THR A 4 11.04 22.91 7.79
C THR A 4 10.92 21.85 8.87
N GLU A 5 11.62 22.02 10.01
CA GLU A 5 11.50 21.09 11.15
C GLU A 5 10.07 21.03 11.70
N GLU A 6 9.38 22.16 11.74
CA GLU A 6 7.98 22.24 12.18
C GLU A 6 7.05 21.48 11.22
N GLU A 7 7.22 21.65 9.90
CA GLU A 7 6.47 20.87 8.91
C GLU A 7 6.71 19.36 9.07
N ALA A 8 7.95 18.95 9.33
CA ALA A 8 8.29 17.53 9.52
C ALA A 8 7.59 16.92 10.74
N ILE A 9 7.51 17.67 11.86
CA ILE A 9 6.78 17.25 13.06
C ILE A 9 5.29 17.06 12.77
N VAL A 10 4.66 18.04 12.13
CA VAL A 10 3.24 17.96 11.78
C VAL A 10 2.96 16.84 10.78
N ILE A 11 3.84 16.62 9.80
CA ILE A 11 3.73 15.49 8.85
C ILE A 11 3.77 14.15 9.60
N ASP A 12 4.68 13.98 10.56
CA ASP A 12 4.78 12.74 11.35
C ASP A 12 3.52 12.53 12.22
N GLN A 13 2.99 13.57 12.85
CA GLN A 13 1.74 13.51 13.60
C GLN A 13 0.56 13.06 12.72
N ILE A 14 0.42 13.65 11.54
CA ILE A 14 -0.61 13.29 10.57
C ILE A 14 -0.42 11.84 10.11
N ASP A 15 0.80 11.46 9.72
CA ASP A 15 1.08 10.10 9.22
C ASP A 15 0.77 9.02 10.26
N ARG A 16 1.06 9.28 11.55
CA ARG A 16 0.70 8.37 12.66
C ARG A 16 -0.81 8.22 12.88
N CYS A 17 -1.61 9.22 12.50
CA CYS A 17 -3.06 9.15 12.60
C CYS A 17 -3.68 8.32 11.49
N LEU A 18 -2.98 8.11 10.37
CA LEU A 18 -3.47 7.38 9.22
C LEU A 18 -3.44 5.85 9.46
N PRO A 19 -4.38 5.09 8.88
CA PRO A 19 -4.54 3.66 9.15
C PRO A 19 -3.44 2.77 8.55
N GLN A 20 -2.46 3.32 7.85
CA GLN A 20 -1.29 2.65 7.27
C GLN A 20 -1.64 1.43 6.39
N ILE A 21 -2.75 1.50 5.66
CA ILE A 21 -3.23 0.44 4.75
C ILE A 21 -2.55 0.54 3.39
N HIS A 22 -2.05 1.73 3.03
CA HIS A 22 -1.36 2.00 1.76
C HIS A 22 -2.20 1.62 0.52
N CYS A 23 -3.53 1.74 0.61
CA CYS A 23 -4.50 1.30 -0.39
C CYS A 23 -4.59 2.20 -1.64
N GLN A 24 -3.94 3.35 -1.63
CA GLN A 24 -3.93 4.35 -2.73
C GLN A 24 -5.32 4.95 -3.08
N LYS A 25 -6.40 4.60 -2.38
CA LYS A 25 -7.77 5.13 -2.63
C LYS A 25 -7.84 6.67 -2.52
N CYS A 26 -6.97 7.28 -1.72
CA CYS A 26 -6.84 8.74 -1.63
C CYS A 26 -6.11 9.40 -2.82
N GLY A 27 -5.63 8.62 -3.79
CA GLY A 27 -4.85 9.08 -4.94
C GLY A 27 -3.35 9.28 -4.67
N PHE A 28 -2.85 8.90 -3.50
CA PHE A 28 -1.44 8.94 -3.14
C PHE A 28 -0.86 7.53 -3.04
N VAL A 29 0.40 7.37 -3.42
CA VAL A 29 1.09 6.06 -3.45
C VAL A 29 1.25 5.40 -2.07
N SER A 30 1.08 6.16 -0.98
CA SER A 30 1.09 5.68 0.40
C SER A 30 0.59 6.76 1.37
N CYS A 31 0.49 6.44 2.66
CA CYS A 31 -0.03 7.37 3.68
C CYS A 31 0.87 8.60 3.88
N LEU A 32 2.20 8.45 3.90
CA LEU A 32 3.12 9.57 4.10
C LEU A 32 3.05 10.65 3.01
N PRO A 33 3.00 10.37 1.69
CA PRO A 33 2.75 11.40 0.68
C PRO A 33 1.43 12.14 0.85
N TYR A 34 0.38 11.46 1.33
CA TYR A 34 -0.88 12.12 1.66
C TYR A 34 -0.72 13.07 2.85
N ALA A 35 -0.07 12.64 3.93
CA ALA A 35 0.26 13.49 5.08
C ALA A 35 1.03 14.75 4.66
N LYS A 36 2.06 14.58 3.82
CA LYS A 36 2.83 15.70 3.25
C LYS A 36 1.99 16.65 2.41
N ALA A 37 1.06 16.12 1.63
CA ALA A 37 0.18 16.93 0.80
C ALA A 37 -0.84 17.73 1.65
N ILE A 38 -1.31 17.20 2.77
CA ILE A 38 -2.16 17.92 3.73
C ILE A 38 -1.41 19.14 4.29
N VAL A 39 -0.21 18.94 4.84
CA VAL A 39 0.60 20.04 5.43
C VAL A 39 0.89 21.12 4.39
N LYS A 40 1.17 20.74 3.16
CA LYS A 40 1.40 21.68 2.05
C LYS A 40 0.13 22.28 1.46
N LYS A 41 -1.04 22.05 2.07
CA LYS A 41 -2.36 22.52 1.60
C LYS A 41 -2.68 22.18 0.13
N LYS A 42 -2.13 21.06 -0.35
CA LYS A 42 -2.36 20.55 -1.72
C LYS A 42 -3.53 19.59 -1.82
N THR A 43 -4.10 19.18 -0.69
CA THR A 43 -5.23 18.27 -0.62
C THR A 43 -6.01 18.51 0.68
N ASN A 44 -7.25 18.04 0.73
CA ASN A 44 -8.09 18.09 1.93
C ASN A 44 -7.88 16.87 2.83
N ILE A 45 -8.40 16.94 4.07
CA ILE A 45 -8.26 15.91 5.11
C ILE A 45 -9.25 14.73 4.98
N TYR A 46 -10.15 14.73 3.99
CA TYR A 46 -11.27 13.78 3.87
C TYR A 46 -11.01 12.59 2.94
N LYS A 47 -9.85 12.51 2.27
CA LYS A 47 -9.59 11.48 1.25
C LYS A 47 -9.30 10.08 1.78
N CYS A 48 -9.07 9.93 3.10
CA CYS A 48 -8.76 8.63 3.68
C CYS A 48 -10.05 7.85 3.99
N GLU A 49 -10.60 7.11 3.02
CA GLU A 49 -11.81 6.31 3.20
C GLU A 49 -11.68 5.24 4.31
N PRO A 50 -10.57 4.46 4.40
CA PRO A 50 -10.42 3.48 5.47
C PRO A 50 -10.25 4.10 6.86
N GLY A 51 -9.87 5.37 6.93
CA GLY A 51 -9.75 6.10 8.18
C GLY A 51 -11.07 6.64 8.69
N GLY A 52 -12.00 6.92 7.77
CA GLY A 52 -13.35 7.40 8.07
C GLY A 52 -13.38 8.61 8.99
N SER A 53 -14.45 8.71 9.77
CA SER A 53 -14.71 9.80 10.71
C SER A 53 -13.64 9.94 11.79
N LYS A 54 -13.11 8.81 12.29
CA LYS A 54 -12.09 8.82 13.35
C LYS A 54 -10.79 9.49 12.89
N VAL A 55 -10.33 9.20 11.68
CA VAL A 55 -9.11 9.82 11.14
C VAL A 55 -9.38 11.26 10.75
N ALA A 56 -10.51 11.55 10.08
CA ALA A 56 -10.84 12.92 9.71
C ALA A 56 -10.86 13.84 10.94
N GLN A 57 -11.43 13.40 12.07
CA GLN A 57 -11.44 14.18 13.31
C GLN A 57 -10.02 14.47 13.81
N LYS A 58 -9.16 13.45 13.92
CA LYS A 58 -7.76 13.63 14.34
C LYS A 58 -6.99 14.59 13.43
N LEU A 59 -7.24 14.49 12.12
CA LEU A 59 -6.62 15.39 11.14
C LEU A 59 -7.11 16.83 11.30
N GLY A 60 -8.43 17.03 11.55
CA GLY A 60 -8.98 18.34 11.84
C GLY A 60 -8.38 18.98 13.09
N ASP A 61 -8.22 18.19 14.17
CA ASP A 61 -7.61 18.65 15.42
C ASP A 61 -6.15 19.11 15.22
N ILE A 62 -5.39 18.40 14.37
CA ILE A 62 -3.98 18.74 14.05
C ILE A 62 -3.89 19.96 13.12
N THR A 63 -4.75 20.04 12.10
CA THR A 63 -4.68 21.09 11.08
C THR A 63 -5.45 22.35 11.42
N GLY A 64 -6.31 22.31 12.43
CA GLY A 64 -7.25 23.37 12.76
C GLY A 64 -8.46 23.47 11.82
N GLU A 65 -8.64 22.50 10.92
CA GLU A 65 -9.75 22.48 9.97
C GLU A 65 -11.05 21.99 10.65
N LYS A 66 -12.15 22.71 10.44
CA LYS A 66 -13.48 22.28 10.94
C LYS A 66 -13.97 21.08 10.14
N ILE A 67 -14.45 20.06 10.86
CA ILE A 67 -14.94 18.84 10.25
C ILE A 67 -16.35 19.02 9.68
N VAL A 68 -16.49 18.69 8.40
CA VAL A 68 -17.78 18.63 7.69
C VAL A 68 -18.11 17.16 7.41
N ARG A 69 -19.04 16.61 8.18
CA ARG A 69 -19.41 15.17 8.13
C ARG A 69 -19.85 14.69 6.75
N ALA A 70 -20.52 15.53 5.97
CA ALA A 70 -20.95 15.21 4.61
C ALA A 70 -19.80 14.87 3.64
N ASN A 71 -18.56 15.29 3.96
CA ASN A 71 -17.38 15.04 3.15
C ASN A 71 -16.66 13.71 3.50
N ILE A 72 -17.11 13.01 4.55
CA ILE A 72 -16.46 11.82 5.06
C ILE A 72 -17.06 10.58 4.37
N LYS A 73 -16.24 9.87 3.63
CA LYS A 73 -16.51 8.49 3.22
C LYS A 73 -15.88 7.55 4.24
N GLU A 74 -16.60 6.53 4.63
CA GLU A 74 -16.14 5.52 5.58
C GLU A 74 -16.30 4.14 4.96
N VAL A 75 -15.18 3.55 4.56
CA VAL A 75 -15.08 2.21 4.00
C VAL A 75 -14.07 1.45 4.85
N PRO A 76 -14.52 0.66 5.84
CA PRO A 76 -13.60 -0.07 6.72
C PRO A 76 -12.72 -1.03 5.90
N PRO A 77 -11.46 -1.26 6.34
CA PRO A 77 -10.57 -2.17 5.65
C PRO A 77 -11.11 -3.59 5.71
N GLU A 78 -11.20 -4.24 4.57
CA GLU A 78 -11.64 -5.63 4.43
C GLU A 78 -10.42 -6.55 4.35
N LEU A 79 -10.63 -7.85 4.60
CA LEU A 79 -9.63 -8.88 4.30
C LEU A 79 -9.80 -9.32 2.84
N VAL A 80 -8.78 -9.99 2.30
CA VAL A 80 -8.92 -10.68 1.02
C VAL A 80 -8.82 -12.19 1.23
N TYR A 81 -9.50 -12.92 0.35
CA TYR A 81 -9.50 -14.38 0.30
C TYR A 81 -9.12 -14.81 -1.12
N ILE A 82 -8.25 -15.80 -1.22
CA ILE A 82 -7.86 -16.42 -2.49
C ILE A 82 -8.55 -17.76 -2.59
N ASN A 83 -9.36 -17.96 -3.65
CA ASN A 83 -9.97 -19.25 -3.93
C ASN A 83 -8.89 -20.22 -4.46
N PRO A 84 -8.56 -21.29 -3.73
CA PRO A 84 -7.51 -22.22 -4.14
C PRO A 84 -7.85 -22.98 -5.43
N GLU A 85 -9.14 -23.25 -5.71
CA GLU A 85 -9.57 -23.97 -6.89
C GLU A 85 -9.39 -23.16 -8.19
N ALA A 86 -9.41 -21.84 -8.10
CA ALA A 86 -9.24 -20.93 -9.23
C ALA A 86 -7.84 -20.32 -9.33
N CYS A 87 -7.00 -20.50 -8.32
CA CYS A 87 -5.66 -19.91 -8.29
C CYS A 87 -4.71 -20.67 -9.24
N ILE A 88 -4.10 -19.96 -10.19
CA ILE A 88 -3.17 -20.51 -11.19
C ILE A 88 -1.68 -20.37 -10.81
N GLY A 89 -1.35 -19.87 -9.61
CA GLY A 89 0.03 -19.75 -9.16
C GLY A 89 0.88 -18.68 -9.88
N CYS A 90 0.26 -17.61 -10.43
CA CYS A 90 0.94 -16.62 -11.28
C CYS A 90 1.84 -15.61 -10.54
N THR A 91 1.86 -15.61 -9.22
CA THR A 91 2.64 -14.72 -8.31
C THR A 91 2.34 -13.23 -8.37
N ILE A 92 1.48 -12.74 -9.27
CA ILE A 92 1.18 -11.31 -9.42
C ILE A 92 0.72 -10.70 -8.09
N CYS A 93 -0.21 -11.35 -7.39
CA CYS A 93 -0.72 -10.87 -6.10
C CYS A 93 0.37 -10.77 -5.01
N ILE A 94 1.38 -11.65 -5.03
CA ILE A 94 2.54 -11.59 -4.12
C ILE A 94 3.35 -10.32 -4.40
N HIS A 95 3.61 -10.04 -5.68
CA HIS A 95 4.38 -8.86 -6.09
C HIS A 95 3.63 -7.55 -5.78
N GLU A 96 2.32 -7.54 -5.97
CA GLU A 96 1.47 -6.37 -5.76
C GLU A 96 1.13 -6.12 -4.27
N CYS A 97 1.16 -7.15 -3.41
CA CYS A 97 0.87 -6.96 -1.99
C CYS A 97 1.85 -5.99 -1.34
N PRO A 98 1.41 -4.83 -0.82
CA PRO A 98 2.33 -3.82 -0.30
C PRO A 98 3.03 -4.20 1.01
N VAL A 99 2.53 -5.24 1.70
CA VAL A 99 2.97 -5.65 3.05
C VAL A 99 3.39 -7.13 3.13
N ASP A 100 3.58 -7.80 1.98
CA ASP A 100 3.97 -9.22 1.88
C ASP A 100 3.04 -10.17 2.68
N ALA A 101 1.75 -9.90 2.68
CA ALA A 101 0.74 -10.70 3.36
C ALA A 101 0.19 -11.87 2.51
N ILE A 102 0.87 -12.24 1.42
CA ILE A 102 0.48 -13.37 0.56
C ILE A 102 1.68 -14.29 0.43
N ALA A 103 1.47 -15.55 0.82
CA ALA A 103 2.44 -16.63 0.67
C ALA A 103 2.12 -17.49 -0.55
N GLY A 104 3.16 -18.06 -1.17
CA GLY A 104 3.07 -18.92 -2.35
C GLY A 104 4.33 -18.80 -3.20
N ALA A 105 4.33 -19.50 -4.34
CA ALA A 105 5.40 -19.48 -5.33
C ALA A 105 4.82 -19.69 -6.73
N GLU A 106 5.64 -19.49 -7.76
CA GLU A 106 5.25 -19.74 -9.14
C GLU A 106 4.81 -21.21 -9.33
N GLY A 107 3.65 -21.41 -9.94
CA GLY A 107 3.03 -22.73 -10.15
C GLY A 107 2.41 -23.36 -8.89
N PHE A 108 2.46 -22.71 -7.72
CA PHE A 108 1.84 -23.18 -6.49
C PHE A 108 0.68 -22.28 -6.06
N LEU A 109 -0.25 -22.84 -5.28
CA LEU A 109 -1.39 -22.09 -4.73
C LEU A 109 -0.89 -20.96 -3.82
N HIS A 110 -1.55 -19.80 -3.94
CA HIS A 110 -1.29 -18.67 -3.06
C HIS A 110 -2.29 -18.67 -1.90
N THR A 111 -1.84 -18.20 -0.74
CA THR A 111 -2.69 -18.03 0.43
C THR A 111 -2.43 -16.70 1.11
N VAL A 112 -3.47 -16.15 1.75
CA VAL A 112 -3.38 -14.89 2.49
C VAL A 112 -3.00 -15.16 3.93
N ILE A 113 -1.98 -14.49 4.43
CA ILE A 113 -1.63 -14.46 5.85
C ILE A 113 -2.56 -13.42 6.50
N VAL A 114 -3.67 -13.92 7.07
CA VAL A 114 -4.81 -13.10 7.52
C VAL A 114 -4.42 -12.02 8.52
N ASP A 115 -3.52 -12.34 9.46
CA ASP A 115 -3.07 -11.39 10.48
C ASP A 115 -2.18 -10.28 9.93
N GLU A 116 -1.56 -10.50 8.79
CA GLU A 116 -0.67 -9.55 8.13
C GLU A 116 -1.36 -8.75 7.03
N CYS A 117 -2.51 -9.25 6.54
CA CYS A 117 -3.28 -8.58 5.50
C CYS A 117 -3.87 -7.27 6.03
N ASN A 118 -3.49 -6.15 5.41
CA ASN A 118 -4.00 -4.83 5.78
C ASN A 118 -5.33 -4.46 5.08
N GLY A 119 -5.81 -5.28 4.13
CA GLY A 119 -7.07 -5.04 3.45
C GLY A 119 -7.04 -3.92 2.41
N CYS A 120 -5.89 -3.69 1.78
CA CYS A 120 -5.75 -2.63 0.77
C CYS A 120 -6.50 -2.91 -0.54
N GLY A 121 -6.84 -4.17 -0.84
CA GLY A 121 -7.57 -4.59 -2.05
C GLY A 121 -6.75 -4.57 -3.35
N ILE A 122 -5.48 -4.16 -3.35
CA ILE A 122 -4.66 -4.02 -4.58
C ILE A 122 -4.54 -5.36 -5.33
N CYS A 123 -4.40 -6.47 -4.61
CA CYS A 123 -4.27 -7.80 -5.22
C CYS A 123 -5.55 -8.28 -5.91
N VAL A 124 -6.72 -7.75 -5.55
CA VAL A 124 -8.02 -8.12 -6.16
C VAL A 124 -8.03 -7.71 -7.63
N SER A 125 -7.78 -6.43 -7.89
CA SER A 125 -7.76 -5.90 -9.28
C SER A 125 -6.58 -6.39 -10.10
N SER A 126 -5.56 -6.95 -9.47
CA SER A 126 -4.35 -7.46 -10.15
C SER A 126 -4.45 -8.93 -10.52
N CYS A 127 -5.48 -9.65 -10.06
CA CYS A 127 -5.63 -11.08 -10.32
C CYS A 127 -6.16 -11.34 -11.73
N PRO A 128 -5.41 -12.04 -12.61
CA PRO A 128 -5.82 -12.23 -14.00
C PRO A 128 -6.96 -13.25 -14.18
N VAL A 129 -7.29 -14.02 -13.12
CA VAL A 129 -8.34 -15.03 -13.11
C VAL A 129 -9.43 -14.75 -12.07
N ASP A 130 -9.45 -13.55 -11.50
CA ASP A 130 -10.44 -13.08 -10.52
C ASP A 130 -10.66 -14.03 -9.32
N CYS A 131 -9.62 -14.80 -8.93
CA CYS A 131 -9.73 -15.74 -7.83
C CYS A 131 -9.63 -15.10 -6.43
N ILE A 132 -9.48 -13.76 -6.35
CA ILE A 132 -9.33 -13.03 -5.10
C ILE A 132 -10.58 -12.21 -4.82
N THR A 133 -11.17 -12.39 -3.65
CA THR A 133 -12.37 -11.68 -3.21
C THR A 133 -12.15 -10.95 -1.90
N GLU A 134 -12.86 -9.84 -1.69
CA GLU A 134 -12.86 -9.11 -0.42
C GLU A 134 -13.83 -9.76 0.57
N LYS A 135 -13.43 -9.81 1.84
CA LYS A 135 -14.23 -10.31 2.95
C LYS A 135 -14.17 -9.33 4.12
N LYS A 136 -15.31 -9.09 4.76
CA LYS A 136 -15.37 -8.24 5.96
C LYS A 136 -14.48 -8.81 7.07
N ARG A 137 -13.79 -7.91 7.78
CA ARG A 137 -13.07 -8.28 9.00
C ARG A 137 -14.06 -8.72 10.07
N THR A 138 -13.71 -9.78 10.78
CA THR A 138 -14.46 -10.22 11.96
C THR A 138 -14.14 -9.35 13.17
N LYS A 139 -15.00 -9.40 14.19
CA LYS A 139 -14.77 -8.72 15.46
C LYS A 139 -13.50 -9.22 16.18
N ASP A 140 -13.11 -10.47 15.95
CA ASP A 140 -11.94 -11.09 16.55
C ASP A 140 -10.63 -10.70 15.85
N ASN A 141 -10.73 -10.10 14.66
CA ASN A 141 -9.57 -9.61 13.90
C ASN A 141 -9.74 -8.15 13.45
N PRO A 142 -9.91 -7.19 14.38
CA PRO A 142 -10.05 -5.78 14.03
C PRO A 142 -8.75 -5.20 13.49
N TRP A 143 -8.86 -4.08 12.76
CA TRP A 143 -7.71 -3.27 12.40
C TRP A 143 -7.33 -2.37 13.57
N THR A 144 -6.17 -2.61 14.17
CA THR A 144 -5.68 -1.90 15.37
C THR A 144 -4.49 -1.00 15.03
N ASP A 145 -4.15 -0.08 15.92
CA ASP A 145 -2.97 0.78 15.78
C ASP A 145 -1.67 -0.04 15.75
N THR A 146 -1.63 -1.16 16.48
CA THR A 146 -0.49 -2.12 16.42
C THR A 146 -0.34 -2.71 15.03
N LYS A 147 -1.44 -3.20 14.43
CA LYS A 147 -1.44 -3.73 13.06
C LYS A 147 -1.07 -2.65 12.04
N ALA A 148 -1.53 -1.42 12.24
CA ALA A 148 -1.16 -0.29 11.40
C ALA A 148 0.36 -0.02 11.43
N ASN A 149 0.98 -0.04 12.61
CA ASN A 149 2.43 0.15 12.74
C ASN A 149 3.23 -0.99 12.08
N ILE A 150 2.82 -2.25 12.26
CA ILE A 150 3.41 -3.41 11.59
C ILE A 150 3.27 -3.26 10.07
N SER A 151 2.09 -2.90 9.58
CA SER A 151 1.83 -2.65 8.16
C SER A 151 2.75 -1.56 7.59
N LYS A 152 2.92 -0.44 8.31
CA LYS A 152 3.84 0.63 7.96
C LYS A 152 5.28 0.11 7.80
N THR A 153 5.79 -0.62 8.78
CA THR A 153 7.15 -1.17 8.76
C THR A 153 7.34 -2.09 7.55
N ARG A 154 6.46 -3.09 7.37
CA ARG A 154 6.51 -4.04 6.24
C ARG A 154 6.45 -3.35 4.88
N PHE A 155 5.61 -2.32 4.75
CA PHE A 155 5.52 -1.52 3.53
C PHE A 155 6.86 -0.88 3.17
N TYR A 156 7.53 -0.24 4.13
CA TYR A 156 8.81 0.41 3.86
C TYR A 156 9.94 -0.59 3.63
N GLU A 157 9.97 -1.71 4.34
CA GLU A 157 10.91 -2.81 4.12
C GLU A 157 10.77 -3.39 2.73
N LYS A 158 9.55 -3.68 2.26
CA LYS A 158 9.30 -4.15 0.89
C LYS A 158 9.79 -3.14 -0.14
N ARG A 159 9.50 -1.87 0.04
CA ARG A 159 10.01 -0.82 -0.86
C ARG A 159 11.53 -0.74 -0.88
N ALA A 160 12.17 -0.89 0.27
CA ALA A 160 13.64 -0.89 0.37
C ALA A 160 14.23 -2.10 -0.37
N ARG A 161 13.64 -3.31 -0.23
CA ARG A 161 14.04 -4.50 -1.00
C ARG A 161 13.86 -4.29 -2.50
N LYS A 162 12.69 -3.83 -2.95
CA LYS A 162 12.45 -3.53 -4.37
C LYS A 162 13.43 -2.49 -4.92
N LYS A 163 13.82 -1.49 -4.14
CA LYS A 163 14.81 -0.47 -4.56
C LYS A 163 16.22 -1.07 -4.69
N LYS A 164 16.62 -1.98 -3.82
CA LYS A 164 17.92 -2.68 -3.91
C LYS A 164 18.02 -3.62 -5.11
N LEU A 165 16.91 -4.28 -5.45
CA LEU A 165 16.85 -5.23 -6.58
C LEU A 165 16.80 -4.54 -7.96
N ARG A 166 16.35 -3.30 -8.05
CA ARG A 166 16.24 -2.55 -9.31
C ARG A 166 17.58 -2.28 -10.00
N PRO A 167 18.64 -1.81 -9.33
CA PRO A 167 19.94 -1.57 -9.97
C PRO A 167 20.50 -2.83 -10.62
N GLU A 168 20.41 -3.99 -9.93
CA GLU A 168 20.90 -5.27 -10.47
C GLU A 168 20.09 -5.77 -11.68
N ALA A 169 18.77 -5.54 -11.68
CA ALA A 169 17.90 -5.91 -12.80
C ALA A 169 18.16 -5.01 -14.01
N ASP A 170 18.37 -3.71 -13.80
CA ASP A 170 18.65 -2.75 -14.86
C ASP A 170 20.06 -2.98 -15.44
N GLU A 171 21.05 -3.33 -14.62
CA GLU A 171 22.40 -3.69 -15.06
C GLU A 171 22.41 -4.97 -15.90
N LYS A 172 21.75 -6.05 -15.44
CA LYS A 172 21.59 -7.28 -16.21
C LYS A 172 20.86 -7.07 -17.54
N ARG A 173 19.86 -6.19 -17.56
CA ARG A 173 19.11 -5.83 -18.78
C ARG A 173 19.98 -5.05 -19.75
N LEU A 174 20.82 -4.14 -19.24
CA LEU A 174 21.77 -3.36 -20.05
C LEU A 174 22.83 -4.26 -20.66
N ASP A 175 23.37 -5.21 -19.90
CA ASP A 175 24.35 -6.17 -20.38
C ASP A 175 23.76 -7.14 -21.41
N ALA A 176 22.53 -7.60 -21.21
CA ALA A 176 21.80 -8.40 -22.20
C ALA A 176 21.58 -7.63 -23.52
N LEU A 177 21.23 -6.34 -23.45
CA LEU A 177 21.08 -5.47 -24.61
C LEU A 177 22.41 -5.24 -25.34
N LYS A 178 23.51 -5.04 -24.61
CA LYS A 178 24.84 -4.93 -25.19
C LYS A 178 25.22 -6.19 -25.98
N VAL A 179 24.98 -7.38 -25.38
CA VAL A 179 25.26 -8.67 -26.05
C VAL A 179 24.46 -8.83 -27.35
N LEU A 180 23.20 -8.38 -27.39
CA LEU A 180 22.36 -8.42 -28.60
C LEU A 180 22.89 -7.45 -29.67
N LEU A 181 23.25 -6.23 -29.29
CA LEU A 181 23.75 -5.20 -30.21
C LEU A 181 25.11 -5.56 -30.81
N PHE A 182 25.98 -6.29 -30.08
CA PHE A 182 27.27 -6.75 -30.59
C PHE A 182 27.17 -8.03 -31.45
N ARG A 183 26.07 -8.78 -31.41
CA ARG A 183 25.81 -9.91 -32.30
C ARG A 183 25.48 -9.47 -33.73
N ASP A 184 24.77 -8.37 -33.90
CA ASP A 184 24.38 -7.88 -35.24
C ASP A 184 25.51 -7.17 -36.01
N GLN A 185 26.67 -6.94 -35.35
CA GLN A 185 27.85 -6.34 -36.04
C GLN A 185 28.86 -7.37 -36.62
N LYS A 186 28.58 -8.67 -36.50
CA LYS A 186 29.41 -9.76 -36.97
C LYS A 186 28.75 -10.64 -38.07
N GLY A 187 27.67 -10.14 -38.68
CA GLY A 187 27.00 -10.78 -39.81
C GLY A 187 27.34 -10.13 -41.14
#